data_79f683afab28da2ae440108272c5facc
#
_entry.id   79f683afab28da2ae440108272c5facc
#
_cell.length_a   1.000
_cell.length_b   1.000
_cell.length_c   1.000
_cell.angle_alpha   90.00
_cell.angle_beta   90.00
_cell.angle_gamma   90.00
#
_symmetry.space_group_name_H-M   'P 1'
#
loop_
_entity.id
_entity.type
_entity.pdbx_description
1 polymer ?
#
loop_
_entity_poly.entity_id
_entity_poly.type
_entity_poly.pdbx_seq_one_letter_code
_entity_poly.pdbx_strand_id
1 'polypeptide(L)'
;MRLKKKDICTYTLYFLIFLLITLIIYYSYKILYKNKIEHFNNVINFLDNKKTIDFLNRDYDNYVKNLSKFDLIARNVDSSQEYIINIIQCAKNFTENQKNIITNCCEKADNFLNNYNELLDGKQISKIKWNIALTSKSNMFEYENGLPHTRENIIFLSDKTIPETETTDFVNILIHEKIHVYQRQNETIVDKMLSNKLKFEKITYYNPRKRANPDLNKNTYIDKDNKILQCYYNSDNPNSIQDVTCLDNNDILEHPYEFLAYNIANEYNKKQMEKYINI
;
A
#
# COMPACT_ATOMS: atom_id res chain seq x y z
N MET A 1 -31.90 -41.89 42.79
CA MET A 1 -32.48 -40.54 42.99
C MET A 1 -33.36 -40.19 41.80
N ARG A 2 -34.70 -40.24 41.92
CA ARG A 2 -35.64 -39.90 40.83
C ARG A 2 -35.85 -38.39 40.82
N LEU A 3 -35.35 -37.70 39.80
CA LEU A 3 -35.64 -36.28 39.54
C LEU A 3 -37.17 -36.11 39.46
N LYS A 4 -37.71 -35.14 40.15
CA LYS A 4 -39.14 -34.83 40.07
C LYS A 4 -39.47 -34.31 38.68
N LYS A 5 -40.64 -34.71 38.13
CA LYS A 5 -41.09 -34.30 36.78
C LYS A 5 -41.03 -32.78 36.54
N LYS A 6 -41.18 -31.98 37.59
CA LYS A 6 -41.12 -30.51 37.59
C LYS A 6 -39.68 -30.00 37.31
N ASP A 7 -38.68 -30.69 37.88
CA ASP A 7 -37.25 -30.29 37.68
C ASP A 7 -36.80 -30.55 36.24
N ILE A 8 -37.24 -31.67 35.64
CA ILE A 8 -36.94 -32.02 34.24
C ILE A 8 -37.51 -30.95 33.31
N CYS A 9 -38.75 -30.50 33.50
CA CYS A 9 -39.38 -29.48 32.68
C CYS A 9 -38.60 -28.12 32.75
N THR A 10 -38.15 -27.77 33.96
CA THR A 10 -37.37 -26.55 34.20
C THR A 10 -36.00 -26.61 33.52
N TYR A 11 -35.27 -27.72 33.61
CA TYR A 11 -33.98 -27.88 32.91
C TYR A 11 -34.14 -27.90 31.40
N THR A 12 -35.20 -28.50 30.88
CA THR A 12 -35.50 -28.47 29.43
C THR A 12 -35.79 -27.05 28.96
N LEU A 13 -36.51 -26.26 29.74
CA LEU A 13 -36.75 -24.85 29.42
C LEU A 13 -35.45 -24.02 29.41
N TYR A 14 -34.58 -24.17 30.41
CA TYR A 14 -33.31 -23.49 30.44
C TYR A 14 -32.40 -23.87 29.25
N PHE A 15 -32.37 -25.14 28.88
CA PHE A 15 -31.65 -25.62 27.71
C PHE A 15 -32.16 -25.00 26.40
N LEU A 16 -33.49 -24.90 26.25
CA LEU A 16 -34.11 -24.26 25.08
C LEU A 16 -33.78 -22.75 25.02
N ILE A 17 -33.81 -22.06 26.16
CA ILE A 17 -33.44 -20.65 26.27
C ILE A 17 -31.95 -20.47 25.89
N PHE A 18 -31.09 -21.33 26.38
CA PHE A 18 -29.66 -21.30 26.04
C PHE A 18 -29.42 -21.49 24.53
N LEU A 19 -30.11 -22.46 23.92
CA LEU A 19 -30.05 -22.68 22.47
C LEU A 19 -30.54 -21.45 21.68
N LEU A 20 -31.62 -20.82 22.13
CA LEU A 20 -32.15 -19.62 21.47
C LEU A 20 -31.17 -18.45 21.56
N ILE A 21 -30.56 -18.25 22.72
CA ILE A 21 -29.54 -17.19 22.91
C ILE A 21 -28.33 -17.43 21.98
N THR A 22 -27.83 -18.67 21.91
CA THR A 22 -26.70 -19.01 21.04
C THR A 22 -27.03 -18.80 19.58
N LEU A 23 -28.24 -19.12 19.12
CA LEU A 23 -28.72 -18.84 17.78
C LEU A 23 -28.79 -17.34 17.48
N ILE A 24 -29.32 -16.55 18.41
CA ILE A 24 -29.39 -15.09 18.29
C ILE A 24 -28.00 -14.50 18.16
N ILE A 25 -27.05 -14.91 19.00
CA ILE A 25 -25.63 -14.46 18.93
C ILE A 25 -25.02 -14.84 17.58
N TYR A 26 -25.23 -16.07 17.13
CA TYR A 26 -24.71 -16.55 15.83
C TYR A 26 -25.26 -15.72 14.65
N TYR A 27 -26.57 -15.49 14.60
CA TYR A 27 -27.19 -14.71 13.52
C TYR A 27 -26.81 -13.23 13.58
N SER A 28 -26.72 -12.66 14.78
CA SER A 28 -26.25 -11.29 14.98
C SER A 28 -24.81 -11.12 14.49
N TYR A 29 -23.92 -12.05 14.84
CA TYR A 29 -22.54 -12.08 14.35
C TYR A 29 -22.50 -12.19 12.81
N LYS A 30 -23.30 -13.08 12.22
CA LYS A 30 -23.35 -13.26 10.76
C LYS A 30 -23.84 -12.00 10.03
N ILE A 31 -24.84 -11.30 10.57
CA ILE A 31 -25.33 -10.03 10.01
C ILE A 31 -24.28 -8.93 10.12
N LEU A 32 -23.66 -8.78 11.30
CA LEU A 32 -22.60 -7.79 11.51
C LEU A 32 -21.41 -8.04 10.58
N TYR A 33 -21.00 -9.30 10.44
CA TYR A 33 -19.91 -9.70 9.54
C TYR A 33 -20.24 -9.43 8.07
N LYS A 34 -21.49 -9.73 7.64
CA LYS A 34 -21.96 -9.44 6.28
C LYS A 34 -21.98 -7.93 6.01
N ASN A 35 -22.54 -7.14 6.91
CA ASN A 35 -22.59 -5.67 6.78
C ASN A 35 -21.20 -5.06 6.76
N LYS A 36 -20.27 -5.60 7.54
CA LYS A 36 -18.86 -5.21 7.53
C LYS A 36 -18.23 -5.46 6.17
N ILE A 37 -18.40 -6.66 5.60
CA ILE A 37 -17.88 -7.01 4.26
C ILE A 37 -18.50 -6.11 3.18
N GLU A 38 -19.81 -5.86 3.22
CA GLU A 38 -20.47 -4.98 2.25
C GLU A 38 -19.97 -3.53 2.34
N HIS A 39 -19.70 -3.03 3.55
CA HIS A 39 -19.10 -1.71 3.75
C HIS A 39 -17.69 -1.64 3.15
N PHE A 40 -16.84 -2.63 3.41
CA PHE A 40 -15.49 -2.69 2.86
C PHE A 40 -15.44 -2.92 1.35
N ASN A 41 -16.36 -3.71 0.78
CA ASN A 41 -16.46 -3.88 -0.67
C ASN A 41 -16.77 -2.56 -1.41
N ASN A 42 -17.35 -1.56 -0.72
CA ASN A 42 -17.52 -0.21 -1.26
C ASN A 42 -16.25 0.66 -1.14
N VAL A 43 -15.32 0.31 -0.27
CA VAL A 43 -14.09 1.08 0.01
C VAL A 43 -12.88 0.51 -0.74
N ILE A 44 -12.87 -0.81 -1.03
CA ILE A 44 -11.78 -1.49 -1.72
C ILE A 44 -12.24 -1.96 -3.09
N ASN A 45 -11.50 -1.53 -4.11
CA ASN A 45 -11.67 -1.94 -5.50
C ASN A 45 -10.45 -2.78 -5.91
N PHE A 46 -10.63 -4.08 -6.00
CA PHE A 46 -9.64 -4.98 -6.57
C PHE A 46 -9.75 -4.93 -8.10
N LEU A 47 -8.72 -4.43 -8.75
CA LEU A 47 -8.69 -4.41 -10.21
C LEU A 47 -8.56 -5.85 -10.73
N ASP A 48 -9.41 -6.20 -11.69
CA ASP A 48 -9.24 -7.43 -12.43
C ASP A 48 -8.07 -7.31 -13.42
N ASN A 49 -7.64 -8.46 -13.95
CA ASN A 49 -6.55 -8.54 -14.91
C ASN A 49 -6.77 -7.59 -16.11
N LYS A 50 -8.00 -7.53 -16.65
CA LYS A 50 -8.32 -6.69 -17.82
C LYS A 50 -8.15 -5.20 -17.53
N LYS A 51 -8.64 -4.72 -16.40
CA LYS A 51 -8.50 -3.31 -15.98
C LYS A 51 -7.05 -2.97 -15.69
N THR A 52 -6.32 -3.90 -15.08
CA THR A 52 -4.88 -3.75 -14.82
C THR A 52 -4.10 -3.61 -16.13
N ILE A 53 -4.34 -4.50 -17.09
CA ILE A 53 -3.74 -4.44 -18.43
C ILE A 53 -4.10 -3.12 -19.14
N ASP A 54 -5.37 -2.70 -19.11
CA ASP A 54 -5.80 -1.46 -19.75
C ASP A 54 -5.07 -0.24 -19.18
N PHE A 55 -4.92 -0.17 -17.85
CA PHE A 55 -4.18 0.91 -17.18
C PHE A 55 -2.70 0.91 -17.60
N LEU A 56 -2.02 -0.24 -17.52
CA LEU A 56 -0.61 -0.36 -17.84
C LEU A 56 -0.31 -0.04 -19.32
N ASN A 57 -1.19 -0.50 -20.21
CA ASN A 57 -1.03 -0.30 -21.65
C ASN A 57 -1.22 1.15 -22.08
N ARG A 58 -2.09 1.90 -21.39
CA ARG A 58 -2.38 3.31 -21.73
C ARG A 58 -1.39 4.30 -21.13
N ASP A 59 -0.64 3.90 -20.10
CA ASP A 59 0.37 4.75 -19.44
C ASP A 59 -0.15 6.18 -19.15
N TYR A 60 -1.34 6.30 -18.55
CA TYR A 60 -2.05 7.58 -18.36
C TYR A 60 -1.24 8.66 -17.65
N ASP A 61 -0.40 8.28 -16.69
CA ASP A 61 0.50 9.17 -15.95
C ASP A 61 1.79 9.46 -16.70
N ASN A 62 1.97 8.89 -17.89
CA ASN A 62 3.18 8.94 -18.68
C ASN A 62 4.45 8.45 -17.95
N TYR A 63 4.29 7.58 -16.96
CA TYR A 63 5.42 7.03 -16.21
C TYR A 63 6.41 6.34 -17.15
N VAL A 64 5.92 5.37 -17.91
CA VAL A 64 6.76 4.58 -18.82
C VAL A 64 7.33 5.44 -19.96
N LYS A 65 6.54 6.35 -20.50
CA LYS A 65 6.97 7.28 -21.54
C LYS A 65 8.14 8.17 -21.10
N ASN A 66 8.22 8.48 -19.80
CA ASN A 66 9.25 9.36 -19.26
C ASN A 66 10.46 8.62 -18.71
N LEU A 67 10.54 7.29 -18.82
CA LEU A 67 11.71 6.52 -18.44
C LEU A 67 12.93 6.96 -19.26
N SER A 68 14.03 7.22 -18.57
CA SER A 68 15.31 7.50 -19.20
C SER A 68 15.93 6.23 -19.82
N LYS A 69 16.97 6.38 -20.62
CA LYS A 69 17.73 5.23 -21.11
C LYS A 69 18.29 4.36 -19.97
N PHE A 70 18.67 4.97 -18.85
CA PHE A 70 19.20 4.24 -17.69
C PHE A 70 18.10 3.46 -16.99
N ASP A 71 16.89 4.03 -16.92
CA ASP A 71 15.73 3.34 -16.36
C ASP A 71 15.34 2.11 -17.19
N LEU A 72 15.42 2.21 -18.52
CA LEU A 72 15.14 1.10 -19.43
C LEU A 72 16.20 0.00 -19.28
N ILE A 73 17.48 0.36 -19.25
CA ILE A 73 18.59 -0.59 -19.03
C ILE A 73 18.40 -1.31 -17.68
N ALA A 74 18.11 -0.56 -16.61
CA ALA A 74 17.89 -1.11 -15.26
C ALA A 74 16.70 -2.09 -15.19
N ARG A 75 15.76 -1.98 -16.14
CA ARG A 75 14.59 -2.85 -16.28
C ARG A 75 14.78 -3.95 -17.35
N ASN A 76 16.00 -4.00 -17.90
CA ASN A 76 16.42 -4.99 -18.91
C ASN A 76 15.50 -4.98 -20.15
N VAL A 77 15.25 -3.78 -20.69
CA VAL A 77 14.46 -3.54 -21.90
C VAL A 77 15.14 -2.48 -22.78
N ASP A 78 14.93 -2.58 -24.09
CA ASP A 78 15.52 -1.65 -25.06
C ASP A 78 14.62 -0.42 -25.32
N SER A 79 13.35 -0.49 -24.96
CA SER A 79 12.39 0.58 -25.23
C SER A 79 11.23 0.62 -24.24
N SER A 80 10.59 1.79 -24.12
CA SER A 80 9.35 1.96 -23.37
C SER A 80 8.22 1.04 -23.88
N GLN A 81 8.17 0.79 -25.19
CA GLN A 81 7.17 -0.09 -25.78
C GLN A 81 7.39 -1.55 -25.34
N GLU A 82 8.61 -2.02 -25.35
CA GLU A 82 8.97 -3.34 -24.84
C GLU A 82 8.64 -3.47 -23.34
N TYR A 83 8.94 -2.42 -22.57
CA TYR A 83 8.57 -2.38 -21.17
C TYR A 83 7.05 -2.55 -20.97
N ILE A 84 6.22 -1.82 -21.72
CA ILE A 84 4.75 -1.97 -21.67
C ILE A 84 4.33 -3.39 -22.01
N ILE A 85 4.88 -4.00 -23.07
CA ILE A 85 4.56 -5.38 -23.47
C ILE A 85 4.88 -6.35 -22.33
N ASN A 86 5.98 -6.16 -21.63
CA ASN A 86 6.40 -7.03 -20.54
C ASN A 86 5.53 -6.84 -19.28
N ILE A 87 5.24 -5.59 -18.87
CA ILE A 87 4.46 -5.34 -17.63
C ILE A 87 3.01 -5.77 -17.74
N ILE A 88 2.38 -5.68 -18.91
CA ILE A 88 0.98 -6.16 -19.09
C ILE A 88 0.86 -7.68 -18.89
N GLN A 89 1.93 -8.44 -19.17
CA GLN A 89 1.97 -9.88 -18.93
C GLN A 89 2.05 -10.23 -17.44
N CYS A 90 2.49 -9.29 -16.61
CA CYS A 90 2.56 -9.46 -15.16
C CYS A 90 1.20 -9.33 -14.47
N ALA A 91 0.19 -8.73 -15.11
CA ALA A 91 -1.13 -8.53 -14.52
C ALA A 91 -1.81 -9.85 -14.14
N LYS A 92 -2.41 -9.91 -12.94
CA LYS A 92 -3.09 -11.09 -12.40
C LYS A 92 -4.42 -10.74 -11.74
N ASN A 93 -5.26 -11.76 -11.54
CA ASN A 93 -6.43 -11.65 -10.68
C ASN A 93 -6.08 -12.10 -9.27
N PHE A 94 -6.67 -11.45 -8.29
CA PHE A 94 -6.57 -11.86 -6.89
C PHE A 94 -7.34 -13.17 -6.65
N THR A 95 -6.80 -14.02 -5.78
CA THR A 95 -7.57 -15.10 -5.15
C THR A 95 -8.46 -14.54 -4.03
N GLU A 96 -9.50 -15.27 -3.64
CA GLU A 96 -10.36 -14.85 -2.52
C GLU A 96 -9.59 -14.76 -1.20
N ASN A 97 -8.61 -15.65 -0.97
CA ASN A 97 -7.76 -15.57 0.22
C ASN A 97 -6.93 -14.28 0.25
N GLN A 98 -6.30 -13.91 -0.87
CA GLN A 98 -5.55 -12.65 -0.97
C GLN A 98 -6.45 -11.45 -0.73
N LYS A 99 -7.66 -11.41 -1.31
CA LYS A 99 -8.62 -10.33 -1.07
C LYS A 99 -8.99 -10.20 0.41
N ASN A 100 -9.23 -11.32 1.09
CA ASN A 100 -9.57 -11.33 2.51
C ASN A 100 -8.42 -10.78 3.37
N ILE A 101 -7.19 -11.22 3.13
CA ILE A 101 -6.00 -10.74 3.84
C ILE A 101 -5.81 -9.23 3.63
N ILE A 102 -5.85 -8.79 2.37
CA ILE A 102 -5.69 -7.38 2.01
C ILE A 102 -6.81 -6.54 2.66
N THR A 103 -8.06 -6.99 2.61
CA THR A 103 -9.21 -6.28 3.20
C THR A 103 -9.00 -6.03 4.69
N ASN A 104 -8.61 -7.07 5.43
CA ASN A 104 -8.38 -6.95 6.86
C ASN A 104 -7.18 -6.04 7.19
N CYS A 105 -6.12 -6.10 6.38
CA CYS A 105 -4.96 -5.23 6.55
C CYS A 105 -5.27 -3.77 6.19
N CYS A 106 -6.06 -3.52 5.15
CA CYS A 106 -6.55 -2.18 4.80
C CYS A 106 -7.41 -1.58 5.92
N GLU A 107 -8.26 -2.39 6.57
CA GLU A 107 -9.03 -1.94 7.73
C GLU A 107 -8.12 -1.49 8.88
N LYS A 108 -7.09 -2.27 9.19
CA LYS A 108 -6.11 -1.92 10.22
C LYS A 108 -5.36 -0.64 9.87
N ALA A 109 -4.97 -0.48 8.60
CA ALA A 109 -4.33 0.72 8.08
C ALA A 109 -5.23 1.95 8.22
N ASP A 110 -6.50 1.85 7.82
CA ASP A 110 -7.46 2.96 7.92
C ASP A 110 -7.78 3.33 9.37
N ASN A 111 -7.89 2.35 10.25
CA ASN A 111 -8.07 2.59 11.68
C ASN A 111 -6.89 3.33 12.31
N PHE A 112 -5.65 2.99 11.92
CA PHE A 112 -4.47 3.72 12.34
C PHE A 112 -4.47 5.14 11.80
N LEU A 113 -4.62 5.29 10.48
CA LEU A 113 -4.60 6.59 9.80
C LEU A 113 -5.69 7.53 10.32
N ASN A 114 -6.91 7.04 10.58
CA ASN A 114 -7.99 7.87 11.11
C ASN A 114 -7.66 8.54 12.45
N ASN A 115 -6.71 7.98 13.20
CA ASN A 115 -6.24 8.51 14.48
C ASN A 115 -4.86 9.20 14.39
N TYR A 116 -4.28 9.30 13.19
CA TYR A 116 -3.01 9.96 12.95
C TYR A 116 -3.22 11.42 12.54
N ASN A 117 -2.46 12.36 13.12
CA ASN A 117 -2.61 13.82 12.86
C ASN A 117 -1.32 14.65 12.99
N GLU A 118 -0.15 14.01 13.04
CA GLU A 118 1.11 14.72 13.32
C GLU A 118 1.65 15.47 12.10
N LEU A 119 1.87 14.77 10.99
CA LEU A 119 2.47 15.34 9.78
C LEU A 119 1.42 15.61 8.70
N LEU A 120 0.50 14.70 8.50
CA LEU A 120 -0.57 14.78 7.51
C LEU A 120 -1.95 14.57 8.16
N ASP A 121 -3.01 14.94 7.47
CA ASP A 121 -4.39 14.66 7.89
C ASP A 121 -4.73 13.18 7.63
N GLY A 122 -4.40 12.34 8.60
CA GLY A 122 -4.66 10.91 8.51
C GLY A 122 -6.14 10.57 8.37
N LYS A 123 -7.05 11.40 8.91
CA LYS A 123 -8.50 11.22 8.74
C LYS A 123 -8.94 11.44 7.29
N GLN A 124 -8.30 12.32 6.54
CA GLN A 124 -8.52 12.43 5.10
C GLN A 124 -7.93 11.23 4.36
N ILE A 125 -6.70 10.82 4.72
CA ILE A 125 -6.04 9.68 4.10
C ILE A 125 -6.87 8.40 4.30
N SER A 126 -7.38 8.14 5.50
CA SER A 126 -8.17 6.93 5.80
C SER A 126 -9.43 6.80 4.94
N LYS A 127 -9.99 7.92 4.43
CA LYS A 127 -11.18 7.94 3.59
C LYS A 127 -10.91 7.74 2.11
N ILE A 128 -9.66 7.75 1.67
CA ILE A 128 -9.30 7.49 0.28
C ILE A 128 -9.68 6.04 -0.06
N LYS A 129 -10.38 5.87 -1.18
CA LYS A 129 -10.73 4.55 -1.69
C LYS A 129 -9.47 3.78 -2.07
N TRP A 130 -9.40 2.52 -1.67
CA TRP A 130 -8.36 1.61 -2.08
C TRP A 130 -8.62 1.10 -3.50
N ASN A 131 -7.71 1.36 -4.42
CA ASN A 131 -7.68 0.72 -5.73
C ASN A 131 -6.40 -0.12 -5.76
N ILE A 132 -6.53 -1.43 -5.88
CA ILE A 132 -5.39 -2.34 -5.74
C ILE A 132 -5.34 -3.25 -6.97
N ALA A 133 -4.18 -3.32 -7.60
CA ALA A 133 -3.86 -4.19 -8.71
C ALA A 133 -2.85 -5.26 -8.29
N LEU A 134 -2.99 -6.47 -8.80
CA LEU A 134 -2.06 -7.57 -8.56
C LEU A 134 -1.17 -7.78 -9.77
N THR A 135 0.12 -7.95 -9.51
CA THR A 135 1.10 -8.40 -10.48
C THR A 135 1.82 -9.66 -9.99
N SER A 136 2.38 -10.41 -10.90
CA SER A 136 3.27 -11.52 -10.58
C SER A 136 4.38 -11.61 -11.62
N LYS A 137 5.43 -12.32 -11.29
CA LYS A 137 6.49 -12.62 -12.24
C LYS A 137 5.92 -13.33 -13.48
N SER A 138 6.26 -12.84 -14.66
CA SER A 138 5.92 -13.46 -15.94
C SER A 138 7.20 -13.74 -16.72
N ASN A 139 7.46 -14.99 -17.05
CA ASN A 139 8.74 -15.42 -17.61
C ASN A 139 9.93 -14.97 -16.73
N MET A 140 10.82 -14.16 -17.29
CA MET A 140 11.98 -13.59 -16.58
C MET A 140 11.72 -12.16 -16.09
N PHE A 141 10.51 -11.61 -16.35
CA PHE A 141 10.18 -10.21 -16.07
C PHE A 141 9.30 -10.08 -14.83
N GLU A 142 9.53 -9.04 -14.04
CA GLU A 142 8.74 -8.68 -12.87
C GLU A 142 8.57 -7.16 -12.83
N TYR A 143 7.32 -6.69 -12.75
CA TYR A 143 7.02 -5.27 -12.75
C TYR A 143 7.66 -4.59 -11.52
N GLU A 144 8.47 -3.54 -11.75
CA GLU A 144 9.26 -2.81 -10.72
C GLU A 144 9.97 -3.76 -9.73
N ASN A 145 10.53 -4.88 -10.23
CA ASN A 145 11.19 -5.92 -9.43
C ASN A 145 10.30 -6.53 -8.33
N GLY A 146 8.98 -6.43 -8.47
CA GLY A 146 8.01 -6.92 -7.48
C GLY A 146 7.86 -6.04 -6.25
N LEU A 147 8.45 -4.83 -6.24
CA LEU A 147 8.25 -3.88 -5.17
C LEU A 147 6.82 -3.32 -5.21
N PRO A 148 6.14 -3.18 -4.06
CA PRO A 148 4.91 -2.41 -3.97
C PRO A 148 5.16 -0.99 -4.46
N HIS A 149 4.19 -0.42 -5.16
CA HIS A 149 4.29 0.96 -5.61
C HIS A 149 2.93 1.51 -6.03
N THR A 150 2.84 2.82 -6.13
CA THR A 150 1.63 3.55 -6.49
C THR A 150 1.80 4.26 -7.83
N ARG A 151 0.81 4.07 -8.74
CA ARG A 151 0.66 4.89 -9.95
C ARG A 151 -0.74 5.47 -9.98
N GLU A 152 -0.85 6.78 -10.18
CA GLU A 152 -2.11 7.51 -10.04
C GLU A 152 -2.76 7.23 -8.66
N ASN A 153 -3.92 6.61 -8.64
CA ASN A 153 -4.62 6.21 -7.44
C ASN A 153 -4.69 4.67 -7.28
N ILE A 154 -3.78 3.94 -7.94
CA ILE A 154 -3.74 2.48 -7.92
C ILE A 154 -2.45 2.04 -7.21
N ILE A 155 -2.62 1.18 -6.22
CA ILE A 155 -1.52 0.49 -5.53
C ILE A 155 -1.28 -0.83 -6.23
N PHE A 156 -0.06 -1.03 -6.72
CA PHE A 156 0.38 -2.28 -7.33
C PHE A 156 1.07 -3.15 -6.29
N LEU A 157 0.58 -4.36 -6.12
CA LEU A 157 1.18 -5.37 -5.24
C LEU A 157 1.67 -6.54 -6.10
N SER A 158 2.84 -7.04 -5.77
CA SER A 158 3.29 -8.34 -6.30
C SER A 158 2.69 -9.48 -5.46
N ASP A 159 2.43 -10.62 -6.09
CA ASP A 159 1.98 -11.83 -5.39
C ASP A 159 2.96 -12.27 -4.29
N LYS A 160 4.25 -11.98 -4.43
CA LYS A 160 5.28 -12.22 -3.40
C LYS A 160 5.14 -11.32 -2.16
N THR A 161 4.57 -10.15 -2.32
CA THR A 161 4.42 -9.17 -1.23
C THR A 161 3.26 -9.52 -0.32
N ILE A 162 2.26 -10.24 -0.84
CA ILE A 162 1.06 -10.61 -0.08
C ILE A 162 1.40 -11.83 0.79
N PRO A 163 1.36 -11.71 2.12
CA PRO A 163 1.67 -12.82 3.01
C PRO A 163 0.52 -13.85 3.02
N GLU A 164 0.80 -15.06 3.53
CA GLU A 164 -0.22 -16.10 3.71
C GLU A 164 -1.22 -15.77 4.83
N THR A 165 -0.82 -14.93 5.78
CA THR A 165 -1.65 -14.45 6.90
C THR A 165 -1.38 -12.96 7.13
N GLU A 166 -2.27 -12.30 7.86
CA GLU A 166 -2.11 -10.89 8.21
C GLU A 166 -0.85 -10.64 9.03
N THR A 167 0.00 -9.71 8.61
CA THR A 167 1.22 -9.32 9.32
C THR A 167 1.26 -7.81 9.54
N THR A 168 1.97 -7.38 10.58
CA THR A 168 2.19 -5.95 10.87
C THR A 168 2.94 -5.27 9.73
N ASP A 169 3.93 -5.96 9.15
CA ASP A 169 4.74 -5.43 8.05
C ASP A 169 3.91 -5.20 6.79
N PHE A 170 2.94 -6.08 6.51
CA PHE A 170 2.07 -5.89 5.35
C PHE A 170 1.10 -4.71 5.55
N VAL A 171 0.59 -4.49 6.77
CA VAL A 171 -0.19 -3.29 7.10
C VAL A 171 0.67 -2.03 6.95
N ASN A 172 1.93 -2.07 7.38
CA ASN A 172 2.88 -0.97 7.21
C ASN A 172 3.08 -0.62 5.72
N ILE A 173 3.28 -1.62 4.85
CA ILE A 173 3.36 -1.43 3.40
C ILE A 173 2.09 -0.75 2.87
N LEU A 174 0.91 -1.22 3.24
CA LEU A 174 -0.35 -0.64 2.78
C LEU A 174 -0.53 0.82 3.25
N ILE A 175 -0.13 1.14 4.48
CA ILE A 175 -0.11 2.53 4.97
C ILE A 175 0.81 3.38 4.09
N HIS A 176 2.02 2.91 3.82
CA HIS A 176 3.02 3.57 3.00
C HIS A 176 2.46 3.90 1.61
N GLU A 177 1.93 2.91 0.92
CA GLU A 177 1.36 3.09 -0.41
C GLU A 177 0.14 4.03 -0.42
N LYS A 178 -0.72 3.94 0.59
CA LYS A 178 -1.87 4.86 0.69
C LYS A 178 -1.46 6.31 0.88
N ILE A 179 -0.35 6.54 1.56
CA ILE A 179 0.21 7.90 1.70
C ILE A 179 0.66 8.42 0.33
N HIS A 180 1.27 7.61 -0.53
CA HIS A 180 1.62 8.01 -1.90
C HIS A 180 0.38 8.37 -2.73
N VAL A 181 -0.73 7.64 -2.60
CA VAL A 181 -2.00 8.03 -3.22
C VAL A 181 -2.47 9.42 -2.74
N TYR A 182 -2.40 9.66 -1.42
CA TYR A 182 -2.76 10.97 -0.85
C TYR A 182 -1.86 12.10 -1.37
N GLN A 183 -0.55 11.87 -1.41
CA GLN A 183 0.45 12.84 -1.88
C GLN A 183 0.17 13.28 -3.32
N ARG A 184 -0.19 12.35 -4.20
CA ARG A 184 -0.55 12.65 -5.59
C ARG A 184 -1.82 13.51 -5.69
N GLN A 185 -2.83 13.18 -4.90
CA GLN A 185 -4.10 13.92 -4.90
C GLN A 185 -4.00 15.29 -4.25
N ASN A 186 -2.99 15.52 -3.39
CA ASN A 186 -2.87 16.71 -2.54
C ASN A 186 -1.48 17.36 -2.62
N GLU A 187 -0.81 17.31 -3.77
CA GLU A 187 0.58 17.77 -3.96
C GLU A 187 0.83 19.16 -3.34
N THR A 188 -0.04 20.14 -3.61
CA THR A 188 0.11 21.51 -3.07
C THR A 188 0.09 21.55 -1.54
N ILE A 189 -0.74 20.72 -0.90
CA ILE A 189 -0.84 20.66 0.57
C ILE A 189 0.42 20.02 1.14
N VAL A 190 0.85 18.92 0.51
CA VAL A 190 2.06 18.19 0.91
C VAL A 190 3.30 19.06 0.73
N ASP A 191 3.48 19.74 -0.38
CA ASP A 191 4.60 20.65 -0.64
C ASP A 191 4.68 21.76 0.40
N LYS A 192 3.54 22.38 0.74
CA LYS A 192 3.50 23.40 1.81
C LYS A 192 3.92 22.83 3.17
N MET A 193 3.50 21.61 3.48
CA MET A 193 3.88 20.95 4.72
C MET A 193 5.38 20.62 4.73
N LEU A 194 5.91 20.09 3.64
CA LEU A 194 7.33 19.79 3.47
C LEU A 194 8.21 21.03 3.70
N SER A 195 7.86 22.14 3.05
CA SER A 195 8.61 23.40 3.21
C SER A 195 8.45 23.99 4.62
N ASN A 196 7.22 24.12 5.13
CA ASN A 196 6.96 24.84 6.37
C ASN A 196 7.40 24.05 7.62
N LYS A 197 7.09 22.74 7.68
CA LYS A 197 7.38 21.92 8.86
C LYS A 197 8.71 21.20 8.78
N LEU A 198 9.06 20.64 7.63
CA LEU A 198 10.22 19.76 7.48
C LEU A 198 11.43 20.43 6.82
N LYS A 199 11.26 21.67 6.31
CA LYS A 199 12.35 22.47 5.73
C LYS A 199 12.98 21.82 4.48
N PHE A 200 12.19 21.08 3.73
CA PHE A 200 12.57 20.64 2.39
C PHE A 200 12.19 21.72 1.38
N GLU A 201 13.10 22.07 0.52
CA GLU A 201 12.90 23.09 -0.50
C GLU A 201 12.95 22.48 -1.90
N LYS A 202 11.97 22.86 -2.73
CA LYS A 202 11.90 22.46 -4.11
C LYS A 202 12.93 23.24 -4.93
N ILE A 203 13.71 22.51 -5.74
CA ILE A 203 14.73 23.10 -6.64
C ILE A 203 14.56 22.61 -8.06
N THR A 204 15.15 23.38 -8.99
CA THR A 204 15.35 22.92 -10.37
C THR A 204 16.74 22.26 -10.45
N TYR A 205 16.75 20.96 -10.62
CA TYR A 205 17.98 20.19 -10.76
C TYR A 205 17.76 19.06 -11.76
N TYR A 206 18.69 18.84 -12.63
CA TYR A 206 18.67 17.78 -13.62
C TYR A 206 19.87 16.86 -13.46
N ASN A 207 19.58 15.57 -13.33
CA ASN A 207 20.59 14.52 -13.40
C ASN A 207 20.07 13.45 -14.37
N PRO A 208 20.77 13.18 -15.48
CA PRO A 208 20.32 12.21 -16.48
C PRO A 208 20.23 10.78 -15.94
N ARG A 209 20.95 10.47 -14.86
CA ARG A 209 20.93 9.17 -14.18
C ARG A 209 19.94 9.09 -13.03
N LYS A 210 19.07 10.10 -12.83
CA LYS A 210 18.03 10.04 -11.82
C LYS A 210 17.18 8.80 -12.03
N ARG A 211 17.04 7.96 -10.99
CA ARG A 211 16.14 6.81 -11.00
C ARG A 211 14.69 7.28 -11.10
N ALA A 212 13.94 6.69 -12.03
CA ALA A 212 12.51 6.83 -12.03
C ALA A 212 11.90 5.93 -10.93
N ASN A 213 11.18 6.57 -10.01
CA ASN A 213 10.39 5.90 -8.98
C ASN A 213 8.91 6.25 -9.22
N PRO A 214 8.02 5.24 -9.41
CA PRO A 214 6.61 5.48 -9.72
C PRO A 214 5.85 6.17 -8.59
N ASP A 215 6.33 6.15 -7.36
CA ASP A 215 5.71 6.75 -6.19
C ASP A 215 5.90 8.26 -6.10
N LEU A 216 6.87 8.80 -6.84
CA LEU A 216 7.33 10.16 -6.68
C LEU A 216 6.77 11.12 -7.74
N ASN A 217 6.74 12.41 -7.38
CA ASN A 217 6.56 13.46 -8.36
C ASN A 217 7.89 13.78 -9.09
N LYS A 218 7.82 14.63 -10.11
CA LYS A 218 8.99 14.99 -10.94
C LYS A 218 9.96 15.97 -10.25
N ASN A 219 9.55 16.55 -9.13
CA ASN A 219 10.33 17.59 -8.45
C ASN A 219 11.61 17.02 -7.85
N THR A 220 12.56 17.89 -7.63
CA THR A 220 13.77 17.60 -6.85
C THR A 220 13.78 18.53 -5.65
N TYR A 221 14.23 18.02 -4.52
CA TYR A 221 14.26 18.75 -3.26
C TYR A 221 15.65 18.76 -2.66
N ILE A 222 15.91 19.75 -1.81
CA ILE A 222 17.05 19.78 -0.90
C ILE A 222 16.54 19.75 0.54
N ASP A 223 17.37 19.25 1.42
CA ASP A 223 17.16 19.33 2.86
C ASP A 223 17.68 20.66 3.43
N LYS A 224 17.53 20.82 4.77
CA LYS A 224 18.05 21.99 5.51
C LYS A 224 19.56 22.20 5.38
N ASP A 225 20.32 21.18 5.02
CA ASP A 225 21.79 21.21 4.84
C ASP A 225 22.18 21.38 3.37
N ASN A 226 21.22 21.72 2.49
CA ASN A 226 21.35 21.87 1.05
C ASN A 226 21.76 20.58 0.31
N LYS A 227 21.50 19.42 0.88
CA LYS A 227 21.74 18.15 0.23
C LYS A 227 20.59 17.80 -0.70
N ILE A 228 20.94 17.39 -1.92
CA ILE A 228 19.96 17.01 -2.95
C ILE A 228 19.39 15.63 -2.61
N LEU A 229 18.04 15.56 -2.49
CA LEU A 229 17.29 14.35 -2.21
C LEU A 229 16.92 13.67 -3.53
N GLN A 230 17.69 12.67 -3.90
CA GLN A 230 17.54 11.94 -5.16
C GLN A 230 18.40 10.68 -5.14
N CYS A 231 17.87 9.58 -5.70
CA CYS A 231 18.67 8.42 -6.08
C CYS A 231 19.07 8.49 -7.56
N TYR A 232 20.28 8.06 -7.88
CA TYR A 232 20.78 8.00 -9.25
C TYR A 232 21.61 6.74 -9.49
N TYR A 233 21.49 6.22 -10.70
CA TYR A 233 22.20 5.00 -11.10
C TYR A 233 23.72 5.15 -11.00
N ASN A 234 24.36 4.11 -10.45
CA ASN A 234 25.79 4.07 -10.17
C ASN A 234 26.66 4.00 -11.44
N SER A 235 26.10 3.48 -12.53
CA SER A 235 26.80 3.27 -13.78
C SER A 235 25.94 3.62 -14.99
N ASP A 236 26.55 3.60 -16.18
CA ASP A 236 25.82 3.75 -17.44
C ASP A 236 25.07 2.48 -17.85
N ASN A 237 25.37 1.35 -17.20
CA ASN A 237 24.72 0.06 -17.42
C ASN A 237 24.28 -0.51 -16.06
N PRO A 238 23.22 0.03 -15.44
CA PRO A 238 22.73 -0.48 -14.18
C PRO A 238 22.14 -1.90 -14.33
N ASN A 239 22.41 -2.76 -13.37
CA ASN A 239 21.92 -4.15 -13.40
C ASN A 239 20.46 -4.28 -12.95
N SER A 240 19.94 -3.30 -12.20
CA SER A 240 18.56 -3.26 -11.71
C SER A 240 18.18 -1.85 -11.28
N ILE A 241 16.90 -1.64 -10.99
CA ILE A 241 16.39 -0.38 -10.42
C ILE A 241 16.94 -0.08 -9.02
N GLN A 242 17.57 -1.06 -8.38
CA GLN A 242 18.20 -0.93 -7.07
C GLN A 242 19.72 -0.65 -7.15
N ASP A 243 20.29 -0.63 -8.36
CA ASP A 243 21.69 -0.30 -8.57
C ASP A 243 21.90 1.23 -8.58
N VAL A 244 21.64 1.85 -7.44
CA VAL A 244 21.62 3.29 -7.25
C VAL A 244 22.40 3.73 -6.03
N THR A 245 22.84 4.99 -6.02
CA THR A 245 23.29 5.72 -4.84
C THR A 245 22.24 6.73 -4.44
N CYS A 246 21.85 6.73 -3.17
CA CYS A 246 20.97 7.68 -2.54
C CYS A 246 21.70 8.43 -1.43
N LEU A 247 21.09 9.46 -0.87
CA LEU A 247 21.67 10.21 0.24
C LEU A 247 21.86 9.35 1.50
N ASP A 248 20.98 8.39 1.70
CA ASP A 248 21.13 7.32 2.70
C ASP A 248 21.07 5.94 2.04
N ASN A 249 21.51 4.91 2.79
CA ASN A 249 21.59 3.55 2.27
C ASN A 249 20.23 2.83 2.24
N ASN A 250 19.16 3.49 2.70
CA ASN A 250 17.82 2.89 2.87
C ASN A 250 16.78 3.48 1.92
N ASP A 251 17.18 4.32 0.98
CA ASP A 251 16.31 5.04 0.03
C ASP A 251 15.29 6.00 0.68
N ILE A 252 15.21 6.10 2.01
CA ILE A 252 14.26 6.97 2.74
C ILE A 252 14.44 8.42 2.35
N LEU A 253 15.68 8.83 2.10
CA LEU A 253 16.03 10.19 1.68
C LEU A 253 16.17 10.34 0.16
N GLU A 254 15.61 9.42 -0.62
CA GLU A 254 15.48 9.61 -2.05
C GLU A 254 14.63 10.83 -2.40
N HIS A 255 13.58 11.03 -1.62
CA HIS A 255 12.61 12.10 -1.85
C HIS A 255 11.82 12.38 -0.56
N PRO A 256 11.39 13.63 -0.29
CA PRO A 256 10.58 13.93 0.90
C PRO A 256 9.25 13.16 0.96
N TYR A 257 8.72 12.70 -0.16
CA TYR A 257 7.50 11.88 -0.19
C TYR A 257 7.76 10.50 0.41
N GLU A 258 8.88 9.85 0.07
CA GLU A 258 9.33 8.61 0.70
C GLU A 258 9.56 8.81 2.20
N PHE A 259 10.30 9.87 2.56
CA PHE A 259 10.55 10.21 3.95
C PHE A 259 9.25 10.29 4.76
N LEU A 260 8.21 10.95 4.22
CA LEU A 260 6.90 11.03 4.88
C LEU A 260 6.21 9.68 4.97
N ALA A 261 6.18 8.92 3.88
CA ALA A 261 5.51 7.64 3.81
C ALA A 261 6.12 6.64 4.81
N TYR A 262 7.46 6.53 4.85
CA TYR A 262 8.18 5.69 5.81
C TYR A 262 7.96 6.13 7.26
N ASN A 263 8.06 7.42 7.56
CA ASN A 263 7.89 7.90 8.93
C ASN A 263 6.49 7.60 9.47
N ILE A 264 5.45 7.87 8.68
CA ILE A 264 4.07 7.62 9.10
C ILE A 264 3.79 6.11 9.22
N ALA A 265 4.25 5.31 8.26
CA ALA A 265 4.06 3.87 8.31
C ALA A 265 4.81 3.24 9.50
N ASN A 266 6.04 3.69 9.81
CA ASN A 266 6.81 3.19 10.94
C ASN A 266 6.20 3.55 12.30
N GLU A 267 5.42 4.62 12.42
CA GLU A 267 4.65 4.91 13.64
C GLU A 267 3.60 3.82 13.93
N TYR A 268 3.03 3.19 12.90
CA TYR A 268 2.18 2.02 13.10
C TYR A 268 2.93 0.88 13.78
N ASN A 269 4.11 0.54 13.30
CA ASN A 269 4.94 -0.53 13.87
C ASN A 269 5.32 -0.23 15.33
N LYS A 270 5.72 1.00 15.64
CA LYS A 270 6.04 1.43 17.02
C LYS A 270 4.83 1.23 17.94
N LYS A 271 3.65 1.70 17.54
CA LYS A 271 2.42 1.55 18.32
C LYS A 271 1.99 0.08 18.51
N GLN A 272 2.29 -0.80 17.55
CA GLN A 272 2.05 -2.24 17.76
C GLN A 272 3.04 -2.82 18.79
N MET A 273 4.34 -2.48 18.71
CA MET A 273 5.32 -2.94 19.70
C MET A 273 5.01 -2.48 21.12
N GLU A 274 4.60 -1.23 21.32
CA GLU A 274 4.22 -0.69 22.63
C GLU A 274 3.07 -1.46 23.29
N LYS A 275 2.12 -2.00 22.51
CA LYS A 275 1.04 -2.84 23.02
C LYS A 275 1.56 -4.17 23.58
N TYR A 276 2.66 -4.72 23.05
CA TYR A 276 3.24 -5.95 23.55
C TYR A 276 4.13 -5.76 24.79
N ILE A 277 4.69 -4.57 24.97
CA ILE A 277 5.57 -4.26 26.13
C ILE A 277 4.72 -3.91 27.36
N ASN A 278 3.53 -3.37 27.17
CA ASN A 278 2.62 -2.93 28.26
C ASN A 278 1.62 -4.02 28.70
N ILE A 279 1.81 -5.28 28.28
CA ILE A 279 1.10 -6.47 28.75
C ILE A 279 2.00 -7.26 29.70
#